data_39744e037db52cf48024eafcfb21c785
#
_entry.id   39744e037db52cf48024eafcfb21c785
#
_cell.length_a   1.000
_cell.length_b   1.000
_cell.length_c   1.000
_cell.angle_alpha   90.00
_cell.angle_beta   90.00
_cell.angle_gamma   90.00
#
_symmetry.space_group_name_H-M   'P 1'
#
loop_
_entity.id
_entity.type
_entity.pdbx_description
1 polymer ?
#
loop_
_entity_poly.entity_id
_entity_poly.type
_entity_poly.pdbx_seq_one_letter_code
_entity_poly.pdbx_strand_id
1 'polypeptide(L)'
;MNKKRNTLGRSNKIYTVGSLYSGIGGVCLGFQQSGAKVLWANEFDKNACVTYRSNFTHHLYEQDVHTLDSKTVPKVDILTSGFPCQAFSIAGYQKGFKDSRGNHFFETLRFINHIKPKAILLENVKNLKSHDKGNTFNVIKDFILNSGYSFISKVLNTKDFGDIPQNRERIFMVGFRDEDYHDDFTMNPTAVCSKNFRFPDPTPLTNDIQSLFERKKVDQYYYYNNSYLYKKLKDDITKRDTVYQWRRMYVREN
;
A
#
# COMPACT_ATOMS: atom_id res chain seq x y z
N MET A 1 20.62 17.34 32.28
CA MET A 1 20.06 18.42 31.43
C MET A 1 18.90 17.86 30.62
N ASN A 2 17.68 18.09 31.04
CA ASN A 2 16.45 17.61 30.40
C ASN A 2 16.18 18.44 29.14
N LYS A 3 16.36 17.85 27.95
CA LYS A 3 15.85 18.41 26.69
C LYS A 3 14.33 18.27 26.69
N LYS A 4 13.63 19.38 26.93
CA LYS A 4 12.19 19.50 26.68
C LYS A 4 11.92 19.15 25.22
N ARG A 5 11.19 18.06 24.98
CA ARG A 5 10.56 17.80 23.68
C ARG A 5 9.54 18.90 23.45
N ASN A 6 9.77 19.74 22.46
CA ASN A 6 8.77 20.70 21.98
C ASN A 6 7.58 19.88 21.45
N THR A 7 6.53 19.78 22.23
CA THR A 7 5.20 19.37 21.79
C THR A 7 4.60 20.54 21.03
N LEU A 8 4.85 20.61 19.72
CA LEU A 8 4.01 21.37 18.80
C LEU A 8 2.57 20.92 19.05
N GLY A 9 1.68 21.88 19.33
CA GLY A 9 0.28 21.65 19.71
C GLY A 9 -0.37 20.67 18.73
N ARG A 10 -0.65 19.46 19.20
CA ARG A 10 -1.43 18.46 18.45
C ARG A 10 -2.83 19.04 18.31
N SER A 11 -3.20 19.45 17.11
CA SER A 11 -4.59 19.66 16.75
C SER A 11 -5.34 18.38 17.15
N ASN A 12 -6.41 18.50 17.97
CA ASN A 12 -7.29 17.38 18.32
C ASN A 12 -8.13 16.87 17.12
N LYS A 13 -7.73 17.20 15.90
CA LYS A 13 -8.44 16.83 14.68
C LYS A 13 -8.16 15.37 14.36
N ILE A 14 -9.21 14.55 14.38
CA ILE A 14 -9.19 13.17 13.88
C ILE A 14 -9.33 13.22 12.36
N TYR A 15 -8.31 12.77 11.65
CA TYR A 15 -8.36 12.65 10.19
C TYR A 15 -9.17 11.43 9.76
N THR A 16 -9.96 11.62 8.69
CA THR A 16 -10.78 10.56 8.11
C THR A 16 -10.08 9.91 6.93
N VAL A 17 -10.27 8.59 6.77
CA VAL A 17 -9.59 7.78 5.75
C VAL A 17 -10.59 6.99 4.94
N GLY A 18 -10.42 6.97 3.62
CA GLY A 18 -11.02 6.04 2.69
C GLY A 18 -9.94 5.17 2.04
N SER A 19 -10.24 3.91 1.77
CA SER A 19 -9.26 2.96 1.24
C SER A 19 -9.80 2.21 0.02
N LEU A 20 -9.09 2.28 -1.09
CA LEU A 20 -9.34 1.49 -2.30
C LEU A 20 -8.38 0.30 -2.34
N TYR A 21 -8.84 -0.84 -2.89
CA TYR A 21 -8.05 -2.07 -2.98
C TYR A 21 -7.50 -2.47 -1.61
N SER A 22 -8.37 -2.44 -0.61
CA SER A 22 -7.97 -2.53 0.80
C SER A 22 -7.45 -3.92 1.21
N GLY A 23 -7.68 -4.95 0.40
CA GLY A 23 -7.31 -6.32 0.74
C GLY A 23 -7.93 -6.76 2.07
N ILE A 24 -7.13 -7.34 2.93
CA ILE A 24 -7.54 -7.73 4.29
C ILE A 24 -7.47 -6.58 5.32
N GLY A 25 -7.13 -5.35 4.89
CA GLY A 25 -7.19 -4.14 5.72
C GLY A 25 -5.89 -3.71 6.38
N GLY A 26 -4.72 -4.17 5.92
CA GLY A 26 -3.45 -3.82 6.57
C GLY A 26 -3.18 -2.31 6.65
N VAL A 27 -3.45 -1.56 5.58
CA VAL A 27 -3.29 -0.10 5.56
C VAL A 27 -4.33 0.57 6.49
N CYS A 28 -5.57 0.07 6.48
CA CYS A 28 -6.63 0.58 7.35
C CYS A 28 -6.28 0.40 8.82
N LEU A 29 -5.73 -0.75 9.21
CA LEU A 29 -5.27 -1.02 10.56
C LEU A 29 -4.16 -0.03 10.97
N GLY A 30 -3.18 0.22 10.09
CA GLY A 30 -2.11 1.19 10.36
C GLY A 30 -2.65 2.60 10.62
N PHE A 31 -3.64 3.04 9.85
CA PHE A 31 -4.28 4.33 10.08
C PHE A 31 -5.09 4.39 11.38
N GLN A 32 -5.84 3.33 11.72
CA GLN A 32 -6.55 3.27 13.00
C GLN A 32 -5.57 3.30 14.18
N GLN A 33 -4.47 2.57 14.11
CA GLN A 33 -3.43 2.58 15.16
C GLN A 33 -2.75 3.95 15.29
N SER A 34 -2.70 4.74 14.22
CA SER A 34 -2.20 6.12 14.26
C SER A 34 -3.21 7.15 14.81
N GLY A 35 -4.44 6.73 15.16
CA GLY A 35 -5.50 7.56 15.66
C GLY A 35 -6.41 8.18 14.59
N ALA A 36 -6.26 7.79 13.32
CA ALA A 36 -7.17 8.21 12.27
C ALA A 36 -8.46 7.36 12.27
N LYS A 37 -9.55 7.91 11.73
CA LYS A 37 -10.83 7.22 11.59
C LYS A 37 -11.01 6.74 10.16
N VAL A 38 -10.96 5.45 9.91
CA VAL A 38 -11.35 4.86 8.62
C VAL A 38 -12.88 4.92 8.51
N LEU A 39 -13.39 5.58 7.47
CA LEU A 39 -14.83 5.71 7.23
C LEU A 39 -15.34 4.59 6.31
N TRP A 40 -14.56 4.24 5.31
CA TRP A 40 -14.94 3.22 4.34
C TRP A 40 -13.71 2.59 3.69
N ALA A 41 -13.92 1.40 3.15
CA ALA A 41 -12.96 0.69 2.32
C ALA A 41 -13.66 0.07 1.10
N ASN A 42 -12.90 -0.26 0.06
CA ASN A 42 -13.36 -1.00 -1.10
C ASN A 42 -12.45 -2.20 -1.35
N GLU A 43 -13.04 -3.35 -1.55
CA GLU A 43 -12.40 -4.60 -1.94
C GLU A 43 -13.39 -5.45 -2.72
N PHE A 44 -12.95 -6.25 -3.70
CA PHE A 44 -13.85 -7.11 -4.47
C PHE A 44 -13.56 -8.61 -4.27
N ASP A 45 -12.36 -8.97 -3.80
CA ASP A 45 -12.04 -10.37 -3.50
C ASP A 45 -12.84 -10.87 -2.29
N LYS A 46 -13.66 -11.90 -2.52
CA LYS A 46 -14.57 -12.42 -1.50
C LYS A 46 -13.86 -12.89 -0.23
N ASN A 47 -12.69 -13.53 -0.37
CA ASN A 47 -11.94 -14.05 0.77
C ASN A 47 -11.29 -12.92 1.57
N ALA A 48 -10.76 -11.92 0.86
CA ALA A 48 -10.24 -10.70 1.50
C ALA A 48 -11.37 -9.97 2.25
N CYS A 49 -12.57 -9.83 1.65
CA CYS A 49 -13.73 -9.21 2.29
C CYS A 49 -14.17 -9.94 3.57
N VAL A 50 -14.15 -11.28 3.59
CA VAL A 50 -14.46 -12.07 4.80
C VAL A 50 -13.48 -11.73 5.93
N THR A 51 -12.17 -11.72 5.63
CA THR A 51 -11.14 -11.37 6.61
C THR A 51 -11.28 -9.91 7.05
N TYR A 52 -11.57 -9.00 6.12
CA TYR A 52 -11.75 -7.59 6.42
C TYR A 52 -12.89 -7.36 7.42
N ARG A 53 -14.07 -7.93 7.17
CA ARG A 53 -15.22 -7.82 8.06
C ARG A 53 -15.00 -8.42 9.46
N SER A 54 -14.16 -9.43 9.55
CA SER A 54 -13.81 -10.03 10.85
C SER A 54 -12.95 -9.09 11.71
N ASN A 55 -12.32 -8.08 11.12
CA ASN A 55 -11.39 -7.19 11.82
C ASN A 55 -11.87 -5.72 11.89
N PHE A 56 -12.82 -5.32 11.04
CA PHE A 56 -13.25 -3.92 10.95
C PHE A 56 -14.76 -3.79 10.93
N THR A 57 -15.26 -2.70 11.52
CA THR A 57 -16.70 -2.41 11.65
C THR A 57 -17.19 -1.27 10.74
N HIS A 58 -16.27 -0.51 10.13
CA HIS A 58 -16.64 0.54 9.19
C HIS A 58 -17.09 -0.06 7.84
N HIS A 59 -17.74 0.75 7.01
CA HIS A 59 -18.35 0.28 5.77
C HIS A 59 -17.33 -0.28 4.78
N LEU A 60 -17.60 -1.47 4.23
CA LEU A 60 -16.85 -2.10 3.16
C LEU A 60 -17.73 -2.18 1.90
N TYR A 61 -17.29 -1.50 0.82
CA TYR A 61 -17.85 -1.65 -0.52
C TYR A 61 -17.27 -2.91 -1.18
N GLU A 62 -18.05 -4.01 -1.15
CA GLU A 62 -17.62 -5.31 -1.68
C GLU A 62 -17.95 -5.44 -3.17
N GLN A 63 -17.30 -4.62 -3.98
CA GLN A 63 -17.54 -4.59 -5.43
C GLN A 63 -16.30 -4.14 -6.18
N ASP A 64 -16.28 -4.42 -7.48
CA ASP A 64 -15.22 -3.93 -8.36
C ASP A 64 -15.20 -2.40 -8.34
N VAL A 65 -14.00 -1.83 -8.17
CA VAL A 65 -13.80 -0.38 -8.15
C VAL A 65 -14.32 0.32 -9.42
N HIS A 66 -14.29 -0.38 -10.56
CA HIS A 66 -14.81 0.15 -11.82
C HIS A 66 -16.31 0.40 -11.79
N THR A 67 -17.05 -0.35 -10.96
CA THR A 67 -18.50 -0.20 -10.78
C THR A 67 -18.87 0.69 -9.60
N LEU A 68 -17.91 1.00 -8.72
CA LEU A 68 -18.15 1.88 -7.58
C LEU A 68 -18.16 3.34 -8.02
N ASP A 69 -19.33 3.99 -7.91
CA ASP A 69 -19.42 5.41 -8.20
C ASP A 69 -18.69 6.23 -7.10
N SER A 70 -17.67 6.98 -7.50
CA SER A 70 -16.93 7.84 -6.58
C SER A 70 -17.78 8.92 -5.89
N LYS A 71 -18.97 9.22 -6.43
CA LYS A 71 -19.91 10.19 -5.85
C LYS A 71 -20.69 9.63 -4.68
N THR A 72 -20.79 8.31 -4.56
CA THR A 72 -21.56 7.64 -3.50
C THR A 72 -20.76 7.41 -2.22
N VAL A 73 -19.43 7.51 -2.30
CA VAL A 73 -18.59 7.33 -1.11
C VAL A 73 -18.42 8.63 -0.34
N PRO A 74 -18.38 8.58 1.00
CA PRO A 74 -18.11 9.76 1.82
C PRO A 74 -16.77 10.42 1.48
N LYS A 75 -16.73 11.75 1.47
CA LYS A 75 -15.48 12.49 1.39
C LYS A 75 -14.61 12.21 2.61
N VAL A 76 -13.31 12.14 2.40
CA VAL A 76 -12.30 11.84 3.43
C VAL A 76 -11.13 12.80 3.36
N ASP A 77 -10.42 12.97 4.48
CA ASP A 77 -9.20 13.78 4.50
C ASP A 77 -8.03 13.06 3.82
N ILE A 78 -7.98 11.73 3.91
CA ILE A 78 -6.90 10.90 3.35
C ILE A 78 -7.52 9.79 2.50
N LEU A 79 -7.03 9.63 1.27
CA LEU A 79 -7.39 8.49 0.42
C LEU A 79 -6.17 7.57 0.27
N THR A 80 -6.37 6.27 0.49
CA THR A 80 -5.34 5.27 0.26
C THR A 80 -5.71 4.34 -0.89
N SER A 81 -4.70 3.83 -1.60
CA SER A 81 -4.91 2.86 -2.67
C SER A 81 -3.72 1.93 -2.84
N GLY A 82 -3.98 0.62 -2.74
CA GLY A 82 -3.04 -0.45 -3.07
C GLY A 82 -3.35 -1.05 -4.44
N PHE A 83 -3.48 -0.23 -5.47
CA PHE A 83 -3.90 -0.68 -6.80
C PHE A 83 -2.93 -1.72 -7.39
N PRO A 84 -3.44 -2.76 -8.12
CA PRO A 84 -2.59 -3.80 -8.70
C PRO A 84 -1.67 -3.25 -9.79
N CYS A 85 -0.42 -3.75 -9.82
CA CYS A 85 0.55 -3.44 -10.87
C CYS A 85 0.21 -4.27 -12.13
N GLN A 86 -0.67 -3.74 -12.96
CA GLN A 86 -0.89 -4.27 -14.30
C GLN A 86 -0.20 -3.37 -15.33
N ALA A 87 0.23 -3.97 -16.45
CA ALA A 87 0.91 -3.24 -17.49
C ALA A 87 0.07 -2.06 -17.98
N PHE A 88 0.62 -0.86 -17.83
CA PHE A 88 0.05 0.33 -18.43
C PHE A 88 0.22 0.26 -19.94
N SER A 89 -0.85 0.11 -20.68
CA SER A 89 -0.82 0.44 -22.11
C SER A 89 -0.96 1.94 -22.24
N ILE A 90 0.18 2.65 -22.35
CA ILE A 90 0.20 4.08 -22.68
C ILE A 90 -0.55 4.35 -24.01
N ALA A 91 -0.53 3.38 -24.93
CA ALA A 91 -1.29 3.44 -26.17
C ALA A 91 -2.83 3.44 -25.95
N GLY A 92 -3.32 2.82 -24.87
CA GLY A 92 -4.75 2.89 -24.49
C GLY A 92 -5.17 4.26 -23.99
N TYR A 93 -4.26 4.96 -23.30
CA TYR A 93 -4.53 6.33 -22.83
C TYR A 93 -4.65 7.34 -23.98
N GLN A 94 -3.78 7.26 -24.99
CA GLN A 94 -3.84 8.15 -26.16
C GLN A 94 -5.06 7.93 -27.05
N LYS A 95 -5.72 6.77 -26.96
CA LYS A 95 -6.94 6.43 -27.71
C LYS A 95 -8.25 6.77 -26.97
N GLY A 96 -8.17 7.47 -25.85
CA GLY A 96 -9.33 7.85 -25.04
C GLY A 96 -9.92 6.66 -24.28
N PHE A 97 -10.57 6.92 -23.16
CA PHE A 97 -11.15 6.03 -22.14
C PHE A 97 -11.98 4.81 -22.60
N LYS A 98 -11.86 4.39 -23.86
CA LYS A 98 -12.68 3.31 -24.46
C LYS A 98 -12.09 1.91 -24.32
N ASP A 99 -10.84 1.75 -23.88
CA ASP A 99 -10.31 0.41 -23.59
C ASP A 99 -10.57 0.08 -22.11
N SER A 100 -11.72 -0.56 -21.89
CA SER A 100 -12.35 -0.84 -20.59
C SER A 100 -11.64 -1.94 -19.79
N ARG A 101 -10.46 -2.36 -20.14
CA ARG A 101 -9.69 -3.34 -19.38
C ARG A 101 -8.68 -2.66 -18.45
N GLY A 102 -9.24 -1.78 -17.62
CA GLY A 102 -8.87 -1.61 -16.24
C GLY A 102 -7.46 -1.12 -15.98
N ASN A 103 -7.18 0.14 -16.27
CA ASN A 103 -6.05 0.73 -15.58
C ASN A 103 -6.49 1.14 -14.17
N HIS A 104 -6.27 0.26 -13.20
CA HIS A 104 -6.65 0.45 -11.79
C HIS A 104 -6.10 1.76 -11.18
N PHE A 105 -4.98 2.29 -11.71
CA PHE A 105 -4.49 3.59 -11.31
C PHE A 105 -5.46 4.71 -11.74
N PHE A 106 -6.03 4.66 -12.95
CA PHE A 106 -6.98 5.70 -13.39
C PHE A 106 -8.29 5.65 -12.61
N GLU A 107 -8.69 4.47 -12.14
CA GLU A 107 -9.78 4.38 -11.18
C GLU A 107 -9.42 5.08 -9.85
N THR A 108 -8.23 4.82 -9.33
CA THR A 108 -7.73 5.57 -8.15
C THR A 108 -7.73 7.08 -8.41
N LEU A 109 -7.28 7.51 -9.58
CA LEU A 109 -7.25 8.92 -9.98
C LEU A 109 -8.66 9.53 -10.08
N ARG A 110 -9.65 8.76 -10.56
CA ARG A 110 -11.06 9.17 -10.58
C ARG A 110 -11.59 9.49 -9.19
N PHE A 111 -11.26 8.66 -8.18
CA PHE A 111 -11.60 8.93 -6.79
C PHE A 111 -10.84 10.12 -6.22
N ILE A 112 -9.53 10.25 -6.50
CA ILE A 112 -8.72 11.41 -6.07
C ILE A 112 -9.35 12.71 -6.57
N ASN A 113 -9.68 12.77 -7.86
CA ASN A 113 -10.21 13.98 -8.49
C ASN A 113 -11.61 14.34 -8.01
N HIS A 114 -12.44 13.34 -7.65
CA HIS A 114 -13.78 13.58 -7.12
C HIS A 114 -13.76 13.96 -5.63
N ILE A 115 -13.08 13.16 -4.80
CA ILE A 115 -13.05 13.35 -3.34
C ILE A 115 -12.22 14.58 -2.95
N LYS A 116 -11.14 14.82 -3.71
CA LYS A 116 -10.13 15.85 -3.44
C LYS A 116 -9.63 15.79 -1.99
N PRO A 117 -9.10 14.63 -1.53
CA PRO A 117 -8.60 14.48 -0.17
C PRO A 117 -7.42 15.43 0.07
N LYS A 118 -7.11 15.74 1.33
CA LYS A 118 -5.93 16.56 1.70
C LYS A 118 -4.62 15.85 1.46
N ALA A 119 -4.64 14.52 1.62
CA ALA A 119 -3.48 13.69 1.36
C ALA A 119 -3.88 12.37 0.68
N ILE A 120 -2.94 11.82 -0.08
CA ILE A 120 -3.05 10.51 -0.72
C ILE A 120 -1.87 9.64 -0.28
N LEU A 121 -2.13 8.35 -0.09
CA LEU A 121 -1.11 7.32 0.11
C LEU A 121 -1.35 6.19 -0.88
N LEU A 122 -0.44 6.02 -1.83
CA LEU A 122 -0.50 4.95 -2.82
C LEU A 122 0.60 3.92 -2.52
N GLU A 123 0.25 2.66 -2.61
CA GLU A 123 1.20 1.55 -2.42
C GLU A 123 1.26 0.68 -3.67
N ASN A 124 2.45 0.17 -3.97
CA ASN A 124 2.61 -0.82 -5.03
C ASN A 124 3.89 -1.65 -4.82
N VAL A 125 4.10 -2.66 -5.65
CA VAL A 125 5.35 -3.42 -5.65
C VAL A 125 6.54 -2.54 -6.05
N LYS A 126 7.73 -2.80 -5.48
CA LYS A 126 8.98 -2.07 -5.80
C LYS A 126 9.22 -1.95 -7.31
N ASN A 127 8.91 -3.02 -8.05
CA ASN A 127 9.18 -3.08 -9.50
C ASN A 127 8.38 -2.06 -10.32
N LEU A 128 7.34 -1.42 -9.76
CA LEU A 128 6.64 -0.32 -10.42
C LEU A 128 7.61 0.80 -10.83
N LYS A 129 8.63 1.06 -10.01
CA LYS A 129 9.62 2.12 -10.26
C LYS A 129 10.46 1.88 -11.52
N SER A 130 10.71 0.62 -11.86
CA SER A 130 11.52 0.23 -13.04
C SER A 130 10.67 -0.34 -14.18
N HIS A 131 9.35 -0.49 -13.98
CA HIS A 131 8.44 -1.01 -14.99
C HIS A 131 8.45 -0.12 -16.23
N ASP A 132 8.54 -0.76 -17.42
CA ASP A 132 8.64 -0.06 -18.70
C ASP A 132 9.74 1.03 -18.69
N LYS A 133 10.96 0.67 -18.25
CA LYS A 133 12.11 1.57 -18.14
C LYS A 133 11.83 2.83 -17.28
N GLY A 134 10.88 2.76 -16.37
CA GLY A 134 10.46 3.85 -15.49
C GLY A 134 9.29 4.70 -16.05
N ASN A 135 8.85 4.47 -17.27
CA ASN A 135 7.76 5.22 -17.88
C ASN A 135 6.48 5.16 -17.08
N THR A 136 6.10 3.97 -16.63
CA THR A 136 4.89 3.76 -15.80
C THR A 136 4.91 4.64 -14.55
N PHE A 137 6.03 4.66 -13.85
CA PHE A 137 6.16 5.45 -12.63
C PHE A 137 6.09 6.95 -12.91
N ASN A 138 6.73 7.42 -13.97
CA ASN A 138 6.69 8.83 -14.38
C ASN A 138 5.27 9.26 -14.76
N VAL A 139 4.54 8.43 -15.50
CA VAL A 139 3.12 8.70 -15.84
C VAL A 139 2.27 8.84 -14.58
N ILE A 140 2.41 7.95 -13.59
CA ILE A 140 1.70 8.06 -12.30
C ILE A 140 2.04 9.39 -11.61
N LYS A 141 3.34 9.71 -11.52
CA LYS A 141 3.82 10.95 -10.93
C LYS A 141 3.19 12.17 -11.61
N ASP A 142 3.21 12.23 -12.94
CA ASP A 142 2.71 13.37 -13.69
C ASP A 142 1.20 13.56 -13.49
N PHE A 143 0.43 12.46 -13.47
CA PHE A 143 -1.02 12.55 -13.19
C PHE A 143 -1.32 13.05 -11.78
N ILE A 144 -0.55 12.62 -10.78
CA ILE A 144 -0.72 13.09 -9.41
C ILE A 144 -0.37 14.58 -9.30
N LEU A 145 0.73 15.01 -9.90
CA LEU A 145 1.12 16.43 -9.95
C LEU A 145 0.05 17.28 -10.65
N ASN A 146 -0.40 16.84 -11.83
CA ASN A 146 -1.44 17.53 -12.61
C ASN A 146 -2.82 17.56 -11.90
N SER A 147 -3.04 16.69 -10.92
CA SER A 147 -4.23 16.70 -10.06
C SER A 147 -4.10 17.65 -8.85
N GLY A 148 -3.01 18.43 -8.77
CA GLY A 148 -2.77 19.42 -7.71
C GLY A 148 -2.23 18.83 -6.42
N TYR A 149 -1.50 17.71 -6.49
CA TYR A 149 -0.84 17.10 -5.34
C TYR A 149 0.67 17.15 -5.48
N SER A 150 1.37 17.23 -4.35
CA SER A 150 2.80 16.92 -4.32
C SER A 150 3.05 15.45 -4.60
N PHE A 151 4.30 15.09 -4.85
CA PHE A 151 4.66 13.69 -5.06
C PHE A 151 6.00 13.37 -4.42
N ILE A 152 5.97 12.54 -3.39
CA ILE A 152 7.16 11.97 -2.76
C ILE A 152 7.03 10.46 -2.76
N SER A 153 8.11 9.75 -3.05
CA SER A 153 8.09 8.29 -3.02
C SER A 153 9.33 7.71 -2.36
N LYS A 154 9.14 6.60 -1.66
CA LYS A 154 10.23 5.81 -1.07
C LYS A 154 9.89 4.33 -1.15
N VAL A 155 10.90 3.51 -1.42
CA VAL A 155 10.78 2.05 -1.26
C VAL A 155 11.11 1.72 0.18
N LEU A 156 10.18 1.06 0.86
CA LEU A 156 10.32 0.61 2.24
C LEU A 156 10.30 -0.92 2.28
N ASN A 157 11.08 -1.51 3.18
CA ASN A 157 11.08 -2.94 3.41
C ASN A 157 10.47 -3.24 4.79
N THR A 158 9.55 -4.18 4.87
CA THR A 158 8.85 -4.51 6.12
C THR A 158 9.80 -4.80 7.27
N LYS A 159 10.91 -5.50 7.02
CA LYS A 159 11.91 -5.82 8.05
C LYS A 159 12.61 -4.59 8.65
N ASP A 160 12.71 -3.50 7.85
CA ASP A 160 13.44 -2.29 8.27
C ASP A 160 12.51 -1.27 8.95
N PHE A 161 11.18 -1.41 8.81
CA PHE A 161 10.22 -0.42 9.28
C PHE A 161 9.08 -0.99 10.13
N GLY A 162 8.85 -2.30 10.08
CA GLY A 162 7.72 -2.95 10.74
C GLY A 162 8.10 -3.91 11.86
N ASP A 163 9.38 -4.07 12.16
CA ASP A 163 9.90 -5.07 13.12
C ASP A 163 9.37 -6.49 12.86
N ILE A 164 9.16 -6.81 11.58
CA ILE A 164 8.70 -8.12 11.13
C ILE A 164 9.81 -8.73 10.26
N PRO A 165 10.31 -9.95 10.55
CA PRO A 165 11.39 -10.59 9.81
C PRO A 165 10.91 -11.09 8.43
N GLN A 166 10.36 -10.17 7.63
CA GLN A 166 9.88 -10.41 6.28
C GLN A 166 10.54 -9.47 5.28
N ASN A 167 11.24 -10.01 4.31
CA ASN A 167 11.81 -9.24 3.22
C ASN A 167 10.72 -8.90 2.17
N ARG A 168 9.97 -7.82 2.43
CA ARG A 168 8.88 -7.34 1.57
C ARG A 168 9.09 -5.87 1.22
N GLU A 169 9.59 -5.61 0.02
CA GLU A 169 9.81 -4.26 -0.48
C GLU A 169 8.56 -3.74 -1.21
N ARG A 170 8.12 -2.53 -0.83
CA ARG A 170 7.00 -1.82 -1.45
C ARG A 170 7.37 -0.38 -1.70
N ILE A 171 6.93 0.14 -2.83
CA ILE A 171 6.99 1.58 -3.07
C ILE A 171 5.76 2.24 -2.47
N PHE A 172 6.00 3.25 -1.65
CA PHE A 172 4.98 4.15 -1.12
C PHE A 172 5.12 5.49 -1.82
N MET A 173 4.00 6.00 -2.31
CA MET A 173 3.90 7.29 -2.98
C MET A 173 2.92 8.15 -2.17
N VAL A 174 3.37 9.29 -1.71
CA VAL A 174 2.59 10.20 -0.86
C VAL A 174 2.44 11.52 -1.59
N GLY A 175 1.24 12.06 -1.56
CA GLY A 175 0.93 13.39 -2.08
C GLY A 175 0.09 14.18 -1.09
N PHE A 176 0.34 15.49 -1.03
CA PHE A 176 -0.46 16.42 -0.26
C PHE A 176 -1.05 17.45 -1.21
N ARG A 177 -2.33 17.72 -1.06
CA ARG A 177 -3.01 18.78 -1.78
C ARG A 177 -2.89 20.06 -0.95
N ASP A 178 -2.18 21.02 -1.49
CA ASP A 178 -2.07 22.33 -0.88
C ASP A 178 -2.55 23.40 -1.87
N GLU A 179 -3.64 24.05 -1.56
CA GLU A 179 -4.25 25.06 -2.44
C GLU A 179 -3.43 26.36 -2.46
N ASP A 180 -2.59 26.61 -1.45
CA ASP A 180 -1.79 27.82 -1.32
C ASP A 180 -0.42 27.71 -1.99
N TYR A 181 -0.02 26.53 -2.47
CA TYR A 181 1.33 26.26 -3.01
C TYR A 181 1.33 25.80 -4.49
N HIS A 182 0.29 26.09 -5.23
CA HIS A 182 0.12 25.62 -6.59
C HIS A 182 1.26 26.06 -7.54
N ASP A 183 1.80 27.26 -7.35
CA ASP A 183 2.86 27.80 -8.22
C ASP A 183 4.26 27.24 -7.90
N ASP A 184 4.56 26.95 -6.64
CA ASP A 184 5.83 26.33 -6.24
C ASP A 184 5.90 24.84 -6.60
N PHE A 185 4.76 24.21 -6.80
CA PHE A 185 4.62 22.81 -7.09
C PHE A 185 5.12 22.40 -8.48
N THR A 186 4.88 23.24 -9.48
CA THR A 186 5.28 23.02 -10.86
C THR A 186 6.78 23.21 -11.08
N MET A 187 7.41 24.07 -10.25
CA MET A 187 8.81 24.43 -10.40
C MET A 187 9.76 23.53 -9.60
N ASN A 188 9.32 23.00 -8.44
CA ASN A 188 10.15 22.11 -7.62
C ASN A 188 9.30 21.14 -6.77
N PRO A 189 8.78 20.06 -7.34
CA PRO A 189 7.85 19.13 -6.66
C PRO A 189 8.43 18.43 -5.44
N THR A 190 9.74 18.49 -5.22
CA THR A 190 10.41 17.94 -4.05
C THR A 190 10.52 18.93 -2.91
N ALA A 191 10.48 20.24 -3.15
CA ALA A 191 10.78 21.24 -2.14
C ALA A 191 9.64 21.49 -1.16
N VAL A 192 8.40 21.47 -1.60
CA VAL A 192 7.25 21.84 -0.77
C VAL A 192 6.88 20.76 0.24
N CYS A 193 6.84 19.50 -0.18
CA CYS A 193 6.63 18.39 0.74
C CYS A 193 7.82 18.11 1.67
N SER A 194 9.02 18.48 1.26
CA SER A 194 10.23 18.20 2.03
C SER A 194 10.31 19.00 3.34
N LYS A 195 9.56 20.09 3.48
CA LYS A 195 9.63 20.90 4.70
C LYS A 195 9.00 20.22 5.91
N ASN A 196 7.92 19.45 5.74
CA ASN A 196 7.13 18.93 6.86
C ASN A 196 6.89 17.41 6.84
N PHE A 197 7.03 16.73 5.69
CA PHE A 197 6.86 15.28 5.58
C PHE A 197 8.19 14.58 5.41
N ARG A 198 8.42 13.55 6.24
CA ARG A 198 9.55 12.62 6.08
C ARG A 198 9.05 11.19 6.28
N PHE A 199 9.50 10.31 5.42
CA PHE A 199 9.37 8.89 5.71
C PHE A 199 10.11 8.56 7.00
N PRO A 200 9.64 7.60 7.79
CA PRO A 200 10.31 7.20 9.03
C PRO A 200 11.74 6.72 8.73
N ASP A 201 12.60 6.81 9.74
CA ASP A 201 13.90 6.17 9.72
C ASP A 201 13.74 4.66 9.98
N PRO A 202 14.62 3.83 9.43
CA PRO A 202 14.62 2.39 9.71
C PRO A 202 14.79 2.14 11.22
N THR A 203 14.11 1.10 11.69
CA THR A 203 14.25 0.59 13.06
C THR A 203 14.96 -0.76 13.03
N PRO A 204 15.82 -1.06 14.02
CA PRO A 204 16.41 -2.38 14.11
C PRO A 204 15.34 -3.48 14.21
N LEU A 205 15.54 -4.57 13.49
CA LEU A 205 14.70 -5.76 13.62
C LEU A 205 15.02 -6.41 14.98
N THR A 206 14.05 -6.46 15.87
CA THR A 206 14.19 -7.07 17.21
C THR A 206 13.49 -8.43 17.31
N ASN A 207 12.46 -8.66 16.47
CA ASN A 207 11.73 -9.91 16.44
C ASN A 207 12.48 -10.98 15.63
N ASP A 208 12.71 -12.13 16.24
CA ASP A 208 13.21 -13.31 15.54
C ASP A 208 12.05 -14.02 14.82
N ILE A 209 12.35 -14.60 13.65
CA ILE A 209 11.42 -15.44 12.90
C ILE A 209 10.86 -16.60 13.73
N GLN A 210 11.66 -17.16 14.63
CA GLN A 210 11.28 -18.26 15.51
C GLN A 210 10.15 -17.88 16.47
N SER A 211 10.08 -16.60 16.87
CA SER A 211 9.02 -16.09 17.75
C SER A 211 7.65 -16.08 17.08
N LEU A 212 7.60 -16.09 15.75
CA LEU A 212 6.38 -16.06 14.93
C LEU A 212 5.86 -17.45 14.57
N PHE A 213 6.62 -18.50 14.85
CA PHE A 213 6.17 -19.85 14.55
C PHE A 213 5.10 -20.33 15.54
N GLU A 214 4.08 -21.00 15.00
CA GLU A 214 3.09 -21.68 15.81
C GLU A 214 3.77 -22.78 16.64
N ARG A 215 3.62 -22.69 17.97
CA ARG A 215 4.24 -23.65 18.92
C ARG A 215 3.37 -24.86 19.19
N LYS A 216 2.09 -24.77 18.87
CA LYS A 216 1.15 -25.88 19.04
C LYS A 216 1.17 -26.77 17.80
N LYS A 217 0.87 -28.05 17.98
CA LYS A 217 0.64 -28.95 16.86
C LYS A 217 -0.55 -28.45 16.05
N VAL A 218 -0.32 -28.14 14.79
CA VAL A 218 -1.36 -27.73 13.84
C VAL A 218 -1.93 -28.96 13.12
N ASP A 219 -3.08 -28.77 12.47
CA ASP A 219 -3.73 -29.82 11.68
C ASP A 219 -2.78 -30.34 10.58
N GLN A 220 -2.89 -31.66 10.31
CA GLN A 220 -2.10 -32.34 9.28
C GLN A 220 -2.24 -31.71 7.89
N TYR A 221 -3.35 -31.06 7.62
CA TYR A 221 -3.60 -30.31 6.38
C TYR A 221 -2.53 -29.24 6.10
N TYR A 222 -1.92 -28.66 7.12
CA TYR A 222 -0.89 -27.61 6.97
C TYR A 222 0.52 -28.17 6.74
N TYR A 223 0.71 -29.49 6.73
CA TYR A 223 2.02 -30.11 6.48
C TYR A 223 2.15 -30.62 5.03
N TYR A 224 3.26 -30.25 4.39
CA TYR A 224 3.56 -30.66 3.02
C TYR A 224 4.29 -32.00 2.89
N ASN A 225 4.64 -32.65 4.01
CA ASN A 225 5.48 -33.86 4.08
C ASN A 225 5.01 -35.03 3.18
N ASN A 226 3.75 -35.10 2.83
CA ASN A 226 3.18 -36.11 1.91
C ASN A 226 2.92 -35.58 0.49
N SER A 227 3.16 -34.31 0.22
CA SER A 227 2.92 -33.72 -1.10
C SER A 227 4.02 -34.10 -2.08
N TYR A 228 3.65 -34.24 -3.36
CA TYR A 228 4.61 -34.41 -4.47
C TYR A 228 5.68 -33.30 -4.47
N LEU A 229 5.26 -32.08 -4.19
CA LEU A 229 6.13 -30.91 -4.17
C LEU A 229 7.19 -30.99 -3.06
N TYR A 230 6.78 -31.39 -1.86
CA TYR A 230 7.73 -31.58 -0.76
C TYR A 230 8.77 -32.65 -1.09
N LYS A 231 8.34 -33.79 -1.65
CA LYS A 231 9.25 -34.87 -2.06
C LYS A 231 10.28 -34.41 -3.09
N LYS A 232 9.89 -33.49 -3.99
CA LYS A 232 10.78 -32.93 -5.01
C LYS A 232 11.75 -31.88 -4.47
N LEU A 233 11.34 -31.10 -3.47
CA LEU A 233 12.04 -29.89 -3.04
C LEU A 233 12.72 -30.05 -1.66
N LYS A 234 12.49 -31.14 -0.93
CA LYS A 234 13.02 -31.33 0.42
C LYS A 234 14.55 -31.27 0.50
N ASP A 235 15.24 -31.67 -0.55
CA ASP A 235 16.69 -31.70 -0.60
C ASP A 235 17.27 -30.28 -0.77
N ASP A 236 16.49 -29.31 -1.24
CA ASP A 236 16.84 -27.89 -1.33
C ASP A 236 16.63 -27.16 0.02
N ILE A 237 15.95 -27.80 0.98
CA ILE A 237 15.67 -27.24 2.31
C ILE A 237 16.78 -27.68 3.25
N THR A 238 17.85 -26.91 3.31
CA THR A 238 19.09 -27.30 4.00
C THR A 238 19.24 -26.68 5.39
N LYS A 239 18.59 -25.55 5.67
CA LYS A 239 18.68 -24.82 6.95
C LYS A 239 17.42 -24.99 7.77
N ARG A 240 17.59 -25.09 9.10
CA ARG A 240 16.45 -25.27 10.05
C ARG A 240 15.91 -23.96 10.63
N ASP A 241 16.65 -22.90 10.55
CA ASP A 241 16.43 -21.61 11.20
C ASP A 241 16.00 -20.50 10.21
N THR A 242 15.54 -20.88 9.04
CA THR A 242 15.10 -19.96 8.02
C THR A 242 13.74 -20.38 7.44
N VAL A 243 13.10 -19.46 6.72
CA VAL A 243 11.85 -19.69 6.01
C VAL A 243 12.13 -19.83 4.52
N TYR A 244 11.61 -20.90 3.94
CA TYR A 244 11.70 -21.13 2.51
C TYR A 244 10.41 -20.75 1.80
N GLN A 245 10.53 -20.01 0.71
CA GLN A 245 9.44 -19.75 -0.20
C GLN A 245 9.52 -20.68 -1.40
N TRP A 246 8.50 -21.52 -1.57
CA TRP A 246 8.37 -22.30 -2.80
C TRP A 246 7.93 -21.40 -3.96
N ARG A 247 8.67 -21.50 -5.09
CA ARG A 247 8.43 -20.78 -6.33
C ARG A 247 8.32 -21.75 -7.51
N ARG A 248 7.14 -22.29 -7.76
CA ARG A 248 6.82 -23.20 -8.88
C ARG A 248 7.81 -24.35 -9.10
N MET A 249 9.06 -24.05 -9.45
CA MET A 249 10.09 -25.01 -9.85
C MET A 249 11.27 -25.08 -8.89
N TYR A 250 11.41 -24.16 -7.93
CA TYR A 250 12.52 -24.09 -6.99
C TYR A 250 12.09 -23.53 -5.64
N VAL A 251 12.91 -23.72 -4.65
CA VAL A 251 12.77 -23.13 -3.31
C VAL A 251 13.73 -21.95 -3.20
N ARG A 252 13.24 -20.86 -2.64
CA ARG A 252 14.05 -19.69 -2.30
C ARG A 252 14.13 -19.56 -0.80
N GLU A 253 15.31 -19.42 -0.26
CA GLU A 253 15.56 -18.98 1.11
C GLU A 253 15.22 -17.48 1.24
N ASN A 254 14.52 -17.07 2.32
CA ASN A 254 14.19 -15.68 2.62
C ASN A 254 15.03 -15.18 3.79
#